data_a2830f331fcc7d81a44f5f6d4a703650
#
_entry.id   a2830f331fcc7d81a44f5f6d4a703650
#
_cell.length_a   1.000
_cell.length_b   1.000
_cell.length_c   1.000
_cell.angle_alpha   90.00
_cell.angle_beta   90.00
_cell.angle_gamma   90.00
#
_symmetry.space_group_name_H-M   'P 1'
#
loop_
_entity.id
_entity.type
_entity.pdbx_description
1 polymer ?
#
loop_
_entity_poly.entity_id
_entity_poly.type
_entity_poly.pdbx_seq_one_letter_code
_entity_poly.pdbx_strand_id
1 'polypeptide(L)'
;LGDVYKRQHVGCEHGVCGACTVIMDGLLTRACSTLAVQSEGLELTTVEGLAEDESLDLLRQLFSVNGALQCGFCTAGILASTKHFLNKYPNPTEDEIKDMLTGHICRCTGYAGMVKAIQEFVNLSKEESQ
;
A
#
# COMPACT_ATOMS: atom_id res chain seq x y z
N LEU A 1 -16.94 11.83 16.01
CA LEU A 1 -17.37 12.36 14.68
C LEU A 1 -16.28 13.14 13.93
N GLY A 2 -15.18 13.55 14.59
CA GLY A 2 -14.10 14.31 13.96
C GLY A 2 -13.16 13.49 13.05
N ASP A 3 -13.14 12.17 13.13
CA ASP A 3 -12.20 11.32 12.41
C ASP A 3 -12.71 10.82 11.04
N VAL A 4 -13.99 10.97 10.75
CA VAL A 4 -14.61 10.43 9.53
C VAL A 4 -13.99 11.03 8.26
N TYR A 5 -13.52 12.26 8.31
CA TYR A 5 -12.92 12.93 7.14
C TYR A 5 -11.39 12.93 7.10
N LYS A 6 -10.71 12.64 8.23
CA LYS A 6 -9.25 12.77 8.32
C LYS A 6 -8.46 11.62 7.69
N ARG A 7 -9.10 10.47 7.47
CA ARG A 7 -8.46 9.25 6.95
C ARG A 7 -9.10 8.72 5.67
N GLN A 8 -9.95 9.52 5.02
CA GLN A 8 -10.56 9.17 3.76
C GLN A 8 -9.60 9.42 2.60
N HIS A 9 -9.12 8.34 1.99
CA HIS A 9 -8.32 8.38 0.77
C HIS A 9 -9.17 7.94 -0.43
N VAL A 10 -10.29 8.60 -0.67
CA VAL A 10 -11.22 8.30 -1.77
C VAL A 10 -11.00 9.31 -2.89
N GLY A 11 -10.33 8.88 -3.97
CA GLY A 11 -9.96 9.76 -5.07
C GLY A 11 -10.81 9.62 -6.34
N CYS A 12 -11.43 8.46 -6.59
CA CYS A 12 -12.16 8.22 -7.83
C CYS A 12 -13.58 7.69 -7.67
N GLU A 13 -13.91 7.08 -6.53
CA GLU A 13 -15.21 6.49 -6.20
C GLU A 13 -15.71 5.38 -7.14
N HIS A 14 -14.80 4.81 -7.96
CA HIS A 14 -15.12 3.73 -8.91
C HIS A 14 -14.00 2.69 -9.05
N GLY A 15 -13.15 2.55 -8.02
CA GLY A 15 -12.21 1.44 -7.90
C GLY A 15 -10.91 1.54 -8.72
N VAL A 16 -10.66 2.65 -9.42
CA VAL A 16 -9.52 2.79 -10.36
C VAL A 16 -8.24 3.28 -9.69
N CYS A 17 -8.30 4.35 -8.88
CA CYS A 17 -7.10 5.05 -8.43
C CYS A 17 -6.27 4.33 -7.37
N GLY A 18 -6.83 3.35 -6.68
CA GLY A 18 -6.11 2.55 -5.67
C GLY A 18 -5.91 3.21 -4.31
N ALA A 19 -6.20 4.50 -4.14
CA ALA A 19 -5.93 5.21 -2.90
C ALA A 19 -6.66 4.64 -1.67
N CYS A 20 -7.87 4.10 -1.88
CA CYS A 20 -8.71 3.50 -0.84
C CYS A 20 -8.48 1.99 -0.63
N THR A 21 -7.35 1.46 -1.08
CA THR A 21 -7.07 0.02 -0.93
C THR A 21 -6.90 -0.35 0.53
N VAL A 22 -7.59 -1.42 0.92
CA VAL A 22 -7.52 -2.08 2.23
C VAL A 22 -7.34 -3.59 2.02
N ILE A 23 -6.98 -4.31 3.07
CA ILE A 23 -6.96 -5.77 3.06
C ILE A 23 -8.22 -6.25 3.79
N MET A 24 -9.05 -7.04 3.12
CA MET A 24 -10.27 -7.62 3.65
C MET A 24 -10.21 -9.15 3.48
N ASP A 25 -10.24 -9.88 4.57
CA ASP A 25 -10.01 -11.34 4.62
C ASP A 25 -8.75 -11.77 3.81
N GLY A 26 -7.67 -11.02 3.96
CA GLY A 26 -6.41 -11.29 3.26
C GLY A 26 -6.38 -10.90 1.78
N LEU A 27 -7.44 -10.29 1.24
CA LEU A 27 -7.53 -9.87 -0.16
C LEU A 27 -7.50 -8.34 -0.30
N LEU A 28 -6.79 -7.86 -1.33
CA LEU A 28 -6.80 -6.43 -1.66
C LEU A 28 -8.18 -6.01 -2.18
N THR A 29 -8.78 -5.04 -1.52
CA THR A 29 -10.12 -4.55 -1.83
C THR A 29 -10.13 -3.03 -1.97
N ARG A 30 -10.92 -2.51 -2.90
CA ARG A 30 -11.15 -1.07 -3.08
C ARG A 30 -12.34 -0.63 -2.22
N ALA A 31 -12.09 0.00 -1.09
CA ALA A 31 -13.14 0.38 -0.14
C ALA A 31 -14.23 1.28 -0.77
N CYS A 32 -13.89 2.14 -1.74
CA CYS A 32 -14.88 3.00 -2.42
C CYS A 32 -15.91 2.24 -3.27
N SER A 33 -15.62 0.99 -3.63
CA SER A 33 -16.49 0.12 -4.45
C SER A 33 -17.08 -1.05 -3.65
N THR A 34 -16.94 -1.02 -2.33
CA THR A 34 -17.44 -2.06 -1.43
C THR A 34 -18.53 -1.50 -0.54
N LEU A 35 -19.69 -2.14 -0.49
CA LEU A 35 -20.77 -1.77 0.42
C LEU A 35 -20.42 -2.24 1.84
N ALA A 36 -20.71 -1.43 2.85
CA ALA A 36 -20.43 -1.76 4.25
C ALA A 36 -21.05 -3.11 4.69
N VAL A 37 -22.24 -3.44 4.17
CA VAL A 37 -22.91 -4.71 4.43
C VAL A 37 -22.12 -5.93 3.90
N GLN A 38 -21.27 -5.73 2.89
CA GLN A 38 -20.42 -6.81 2.35
C GLN A 38 -19.20 -7.10 3.25
N SER A 39 -18.90 -6.20 4.17
CA SER A 39 -17.79 -6.34 5.13
C SER A 39 -18.24 -6.92 6.46
N GLU A 40 -19.52 -7.25 6.63
CA GLU A 40 -20.04 -7.81 7.87
C GLU A 40 -19.41 -9.18 8.15
N GLY A 41 -18.78 -9.31 9.32
CA GLY A 41 -18.13 -10.56 9.75
C GLY A 41 -16.75 -10.80 9.11
N LEU A 42 -16.26 -9.92 8.27
CA LEU A 42 -14.94 -10.02 7.63
C LEU A 42 -13.87 -9.29 8.43
N GLU A 43 -12.64 -9.79 8.40
CA GLU A 43 -11.47 -9.11 8.96
C GLU A 43 -11.02 -8.00 8.03
N LEU A 44 -10.95 -6.76 8.54
CA LEU A 44 -10.53 -5.60 7.79
C LEU A 44 -9.24 -5.02 8.36
N THR A 45 -8.18 -4.98 7.55
CA THR A 45 -6.92 -4.36 7.89
C THR A 45 -6.69 -3.12 7.03
N THR A 46 -6.57 -1.97 7.68
CA THR A 46 -6.20 -0.69 7.05
C THR A 46 -4.69 -0.45 7.22
N VAL A 47 -4.18 0.64 6.63
CA VAL A 47 -2.76 1.02 6.77
C VAL A 47 -2.37 1.26 8.24
N GLU A 48 -3.29 1.68 9.08
CA GLU A 48 -3.07 1.86 10.51
C GLU A 48 -2.85 0.51 11.22
N GLY A 49 -3.65 -0.51 10.90
CA GLY A 49 -3.44 -1.87 11.41
C GLY A 49 -2.14 -2.50 10.90
N LEU A 50 -1.77 -2.20 9.66
CA LEU A 50 -0.47 -2.60 9.13
C LEU A 50 0.71 -1.87 9.82
N ALA A 51 0.45 -0.73 10.49
CA ALA A 51 1.48 0.00 11.19
C ALA A 51 1.98 -0.70 12.48
N GLU A 52 1.25 -1.70 12.97
CA GLU A 52 1.68 -2.56 14.08
C GLU A 52 2.70 -3.62 13.64
N ASP A 53 2.89 -3.81 12.33
CA ASP A 53 3.89 -4.70 11.76
C ASP A 53 5.24 -3.97 11.61
N GLU A 54 6.20 -4.29 12.45
CA GLU A 54 7.55 -3.69 12.48
C GLU A 54 8.25 -3.77 11.11
N SER A 55 7.96 -4.78 10.29
CA SER A 55 8.52 -4.91 8.95
C SER A 55 8.11 -3.75 8.03
N LEU A 56 6.95 -3.12 8.26
CA LEU A 56 6.52 -1.96 7.50
C LEU A 56 7.18 -0.64 7.93
N ASP A 57 7.78 -0.59 9.10
CA ASP A 57 8.52 0.61 9.54
C ASP A 57 9.70 0.87 8.62
N LEU A 58 10.46 -0.18 8.26
CA LEU A 58 11.55 -0.07 7.29
C LEU A 58 11.03 0.40 5.93
N LEU A 59 9.94 -0.19 5.42
CA LEU A 59 9.37 0.21 4.15
C LEU A 59 8.92 1.68 4.16
N ARG A 60 8.28 2.14 5.24
CA ARG A 60 7.88 3.54 5.42
C ARG A 60 9.08 4.50 5.42
N GLN A 61 10.16 4.13 6.10
CA GLN A 61 11.40 4.90 6.10
C GLN A 61 11.99 4.98 4.69
N LEU A 62 12.05 3.86 3.98
CA LEU A 62 12.55 3.81 2.60
C LEU A 62 11.68 4.63 1.64
N PHE A 63 10.36 4.64 1.83
CA PHE A 63 9.47 5.52 1.08
C PHE A 63 9.78 7.00 1.32
N SER A 64 10.07 7.38 2.55
CA SER A 64 10.44 8.75 2.91
C SER A 64 11.78 9.16 2.29
N VAL A 65 12.80 8.32 2.46
CA VAL A 65 14.17 8.61 2.00
C VAL A 65 14.28 8.66 0.48
N ASN A 66 13.54 7.79 -0.23
CA ASN A 66 13.57 7.71 -1.69
C ASN A 66 12.59 8.68 -2.38
N GLY A 67 11.92 9.57 -1.65
CA GLY A 67 10.92 10.48 -2.23
C GLY A 67 9.71 9.74 -2.83
N ALA A 68 9.40 8.55 -2.32
CA ALA A 68 8.28 7.72 -2.76
C ALA A 68 6.92 8.24 -2.28
N LEU A 69 6.90 9.27 -1.46
CA LEU A 69 5.70 9.96 -1.01
C LEU A 69 5.93 11.49 -1.04
N GLN A 70 4.86 12.22 -1.38
CA GLN A 70 4.83 13.69 -1.32
C GLN A 70 3.55 14.14 -0.62
N CYS A 71 2.42 14.25 -1.33
CA CYS A 71 1.14 14.61 -0.67
C CYS A 71 0.60 13.50 0.25
N GLY A 72 1.03 12.25 0.08
CA GLY A 72 0.63 11.12 0.92
C GLY A 72 -0.72 10.48 0.57
N PHE A 73 -1.49 11.06 -0.37
CA PHE A 73 -2.86 10.62 -0.64
C PHE A 73 -2.96 9.17 -1.15
N CYS A 74 -2.07 8.75 -2.04
CA CYS A 74 -2.03 7.37 -2.56
C CYS A 74 -1.25 6.40 -1.65
N THR A 75 -0.50 6.90 -0.68
CA THR A 75 0.51 6.13 0.06
C THR A 75 -0.11 5.00 0.86
N ALA A 76 -1.24 5.22 1.53
CA ALA A 76 -1.93 4.18 2.30
C ALA A 76 -2.28 2.95 1.44
N GLY A 77 -2.89 3.19 0.28
CA GLY A 77 -3.25 2.11 -0.65
C GLY A 77 -2.04 1.41 -1.25
N ILE A 78 -0.98 2.15 -1.56
CA ILE A 78 0.27 1.57 -2.08
C ILE A 78 0.97 0.71 -1.03
N LEU A 79 1.05 1.15 0.22
CA LEU A 79 1.65 0.36 1.30
C LEU A 79 0.88 -0.94 1.56
N ALA A 80 -0.46 -0.88 1.60
CA ALA A 80 -1.30 -2.08 1.74
C ALA A 80 -1.08 -3.07 0.58
N SER A 81 -1.03 -2.57 -0.65
CA SER A 81 -0.78 -3.39 -1.84
C SER A 81 0.64 -3.96 -1.86
N THR A 82 1.64 -3.17 -1.49
CA THR A 82 3.03 -3.62 -1.42
C THR A 82 3.19 -4.73 -0.39
N LYS A 83 2.63 -4.58 0.82
CA LYS A 83 2.68 -5.61 1.86
C LYS A 83 2.04 -6.92 1.39
N HIS A 84 0.83 -6.84 0.85
CA HIS A 84 0.13 -8.02 0.31
C HIS A 84 0.93 -8.67 -0.83
N PHE A 85 1.48 -7.87 -1.74
CA PHE A 85 2.29 -8.33 -2.87
C PHE A 85 3.56 -9.04 -2.41
N LEU A 86 4.31 -8.45 -1.47
CA LEU A 86 5.56 -9.04 -0.96
C LEU A 86 5.33 -10.30 -0.12
N ASN A 87 4.20 -10.42 0.57
CA ASN A 87 3.82 -11.66 1.24
C ASN A 87 3.63 -12.82 0.24
N LYS A 88 3.16 -12.53 -0.96
CA LYS A 88 2.94 -13.53 -2.01
C LYS A 88 4.17 -13.75 -2.89
N TYR A 89 4.92 -12.68 -3.15
CA TYR A 89 6.11 -12.66 -4.00
C TYR A 89 7.27 -12.00 -3.24
N PRO A 90 8.00 -12.75 -2.41
CA PRO A 90 9.03 -12.17 -1.54
C PRO A 90 10.27 -11.66 -2.29
N ASN A 91 10.46 -12.05 -3.54
CA ASN A 91 11.59 -11.67 -4.37
C ASN A 91 11.15 -11.18 -5.76
N PRO A 92 10.39 -10.09 -5.84
CA PRO A 92 9.90 -9.60 -7.12
C PRO A 92 11.02 -8.96 -7.94
N THR A 93 10.88 -9.05 -9.25
CA THR A 93 11.65 -8.26 -10.21
C THR A 93 11.16 -6.80 -10.23
N GLU A 94 11.97 -5.92 -10.81
CA GLU A 94 11.57 -4.52 -10.99
C GLU A 94 10.27 -4.38 -11.83
N ASP A 95 10.13 -5.21 -12.85
CA ASP A 95 8.94 -5.16 -13.72
C ASP A 95 7.68 -5.64 -12.99
N GLU A 96 7.78 -6.65 -12.13
CA GLU A 96 6.66 -7.09 -11.28
C GLU A 96 6.27 -6.03 -10.25
N ILE A 97 7.23 -5.27 -9.70
CA ILE A 97 6.96 -4.12 -8.83
C ILE A 97 6.22 -3.02 -9.62
N LYS A 98 6.68 -2.71 -10.82
CA LYS A 98 6.02 -1.74 -11.69
C LYS A 98 4.60 -2.17 -12.04
N ASP A 99 4.40 -3.45 -12.37
CA ASP A 99 3.08 -4.01 -12.68
C ASP A 99 2.12 -3.87 -11.49
N MET A 100 2.56 -4.23 -10.29
CA MET A 100 1.77 -4.02 -9.06
C MET A 100 1.39 -2.53 -8.88
N LEU A 101 2.31 -1.60 -9.15
CA LEU A 101 2.06 -0.17 -9.02
C LEU A 101 1.09 0.38 -10.08
N THR A 102 0.86 -0.31 -11.20
CA THR A 102 -0.16 0.11 -12.20
C THR A 102 -1.57 0.17 -11.62
N GLY A 103 -1.84 -0.59 -10.58
CA GLY A 103 -3.11 -0.54 -9.84
C GLY A 103 -3.30 0.73 -8.99
N HIS A 104 -2.35 1.68 -9.00
CA HIS A 104 -2.35 2.87 -8.17
C HIS A 104 -2.00 4.13 -8.97
N ILE A 105 -2.81 5.18 -8.81
CA ILE A 105 -2.55 6.47 -9.46
C ILE A 105 -1.88 7.42 -8.47
N CYS A 106 -0.65 7.84 -8.80
CA CYS A 106 0.06 8.88 -8.08
C CYS A 106 0.39 10.05 -9.00
N ARG A 107 -0.05 11.26 -8.65
CA ARG A 107 0.20 12.47 -9.44
C ARG A 107 1.53 13.14 -9.10
N CYS A 108 2.12 12.81 -7.95
CA CYS A 108 3.23 13.59 -7.38
C CYS A 108 4.60 13.00 -7.67
N THR A 109 4.79 11.70 -7.52
CA THR A 109 6.12 11.07 -7.36
C THR A 109 6.78 10.59 -8.65
N GLY A 110 6.01 10.37 -9.71
CA GLY A 110 6.51 9.74 -10.94
C GLY A 110 6.94 8.27 -10.76
N TYR A 111 6.58 7.64 -9.63
CA TYR A 111 6.78 6.21 -9.29
C TYR A 111 8.23 5.74 -9.11
N ALA A 112 9.22 6.39 -9.68
CA ALA A 112 10.63 5.95 -9.62
C ALA A 112 11.11 5.73 -8.18
N GLY A 113 10.80 6.66 -7.27
CA GLY A 113 11.13 6.54 -5.85
C GLY A 113 10.42 5.36 -5.18
N MET A 114 9.19 5.03 -5.59
CA MET A 114 8.44 3.88 -5.05
C MET A 114 9.08 2.56 -5.46
N VAL A 115 9.40 2.40 -6.74
CA VAL A 115 10.09 1.20 -7.26
C VAL A 115 11.40 1.00 -6.51
N LYS A 116 12.21 2.06 -6.39
CA LYS A 116 13.49 2.02 -5.68
C LYS A 116 13.32 1.63 -4.21
N ALA A 117 12.38 2.25 -3.50
CA ALA A 117 12.12 1.95 -2.08
C ALA A 117 11.71 0.49 -1.86
N ILE A 118 10.88 -0.06 -2.73
CA ILE A 118 10.44 -1.47 -2.65
C ILE A 118 11.61 -2.41 -2.94
N GLN A 119 12.45 -2.11 -3.94
CA GLN A 119 13.65 -2.90 -4.25
C GLN A 119 14.64 -2.91 -3.09
N GLU A 120 14.91 -1.74 -2.50
CA GLU A 120 15.79 -1.64 -1.32
C GLU A 120 15.23 -2.43 -0.14
N PHE A 121 13.93 -2.35 0.11
CA PHE A 121 13.28 -3.14 1.15
C PHE A 121 13.48 -4.64 0.94
N VAL A 122 13.25 -5.14 -0.26
CA VAL A 122 13.44 -6.57 -0.62
C VAL A 122 14.89 -7.01 -0.40
N ASN A 123 15.85 -6.16 -0.77
CA ASN A 123 17.27 -6.50 -0.61
C ASN A 123 17.68 -6.56 0.87
N LEU A 124 17.28 -5.60 1.68
CA LEU A 124 17.57 -5.57 3.12
C LEU A 124 16.91 -6.74 3.87
N SER A 125 15.66 -7.07 3.53
CA SER A 125 14.96 -8.22 4.14
C SER A 125 15.61 -9.56 3.82
N LYS A 126 16.35 -9.68 2.71
CA LYS A 126 17.14 -10.88 2.38
C LYS A 126 18.39 -11.01 3.25
N GLU A 127 19.05 -9.90 3.55
CA GLU A 127 20.27 -9.88 4.37
C GLU A 127 19.97 -10.25 5.82
N GLU A 128 18.82 -9.88 6.36
CA GLU A 128 18.38 -10.25 7.72
C GLU A 128 17.98 -11.73 7.85
N SER A 129 17.70 -12.40 6.75
CA SER A 129 17.25 -13.81 6.72
C SER A 129 18.40 -14.80 6.53
N GLN A 130 19.66 -14.34 6.40
CA GLN A 130 20.87 -15.15 6.28
C GLN A 130 21.67 -15.17 7.58
#